data_a6103f0a8b9319041c8af5f13acb5d6f
#
_entry.id   a6103f0a8b9319041c8af5f13acb5d6f
#
_cell.length_a   1.000
_cell.length_b   1.000
_cell.length_c   1.000
_cell.angle_alpha   90.00
_cell.angle_beta   90.00
_cell.angle_gamma   90.00
#
_symmetry.space_group_name_H-M   'P 1'
#
loop_
_entity.id
_entity.type
_entity.pdbx_description
1 polymer ?
#
loop_
_entity_poly.entity_id
_entity_poly.type
_entity_poly.pdbx_seq_one_letter_code
_entity_poly.pdbx_strand_id
1 'polypeptide(L)'
;MPENILICTAWPYANGSIHLGHIAGCYLPADIFARYHRLKGNNVLMVSGSDSHGTPVTITAEAKGITPEEVADSYQKEFLDDWENLGISYDLFTSTRTKNHTQVVQDIFVNLYEKDLIYKDIMSQAFCNKHNQFLADRYVEGTCPLCKYDQARGDQCDSCGNTLDPKDLINIRCNRHKDCDDSPIFKDTEHFFLKLSEFENDLLKWVKSNPDWKPNVKNFTTGFLENGLIDRAITRDINWGIPIPVEGYEDKRIYVWFEAVIGYLSASIEWSSNTNKWEDFWKSESKSFYFMGKDNIPFHTVIWPAILLGYGGLKLPYDVPANEYVNMESKKISTSRNWVVNLKDYLKRYDPDPLRFALTSIMPETSDSNFSWEEYLRANNDELVATFGNLVHRVLSMTNRYFDGVVQAPNRKSDNDIELIKNASNTLKNVGDELSKCKFRRGLSSAMALAKDTNKYLDDHEPWKKFKVDPSDAGTTLYYCLNVINCLKIIMNPYIPFTTEKLNIMLAIEKNIDQCGWNWDSEEIIPGHKISEASPLFLKLDDSIVEEELARLNIQ
;
A
#
# COMPACT_ATOMS: atom_id res chain seq x y z
N MET A 1 0.09 -27.24 -1.00
CA MET A 1 0.70 -26.79 -2.27
C MET A 1 0.82 -25.27 -2.22
N PRO A 2 1.82 -24.66 -2.84
CA PRO A 2 1.89 -23.21 -2.98
C PRO A 2 0.61 -22.66 -3.63
N GLU A 3 0.11 -21.54 -3.09
CA GLU A 3 -1.03 -20.81 -3.67
C GLU A 3 -0.52 -19.73 -4.63
N ASN A 4 -1.26 -19.43 -5.69
CA ASN A 4 -1.01 -18.27 -6.54
C ASN A 4 -1.68 -17.04 -5.91
N ILE A 5 -0.90 -16.05 -5.53
CA ILE A 5 -1.34 -14.83 -4.83
C ILE A 5 -1.01 -13.62 -5.72
N LEU A 6 -2.04 -12.99 -6.24
CA LEU A 6 -1.92 -11.70 -6.93
C LEU A 6 -2.15 -10.56 -5.94
N ILE A 7 -1.24 -9.62 -5.89
CA ILE A 7 -1.32 -8.44 -5.03
C ILE A 7 -1.29 -7.20 -5.90
N CYS A 8 -2.36 -6.44 -5.83
CA CYS A 8 -2.55 -5.20 -6.57
C CYS A 8 -2.61 -4.03 -5.58
N THR A 9 -1.91 -2.95 -5.87
CA THR A 9 -2.05 -1.70 -5.10
C THR A 9 -2.65 -0.61 -5.96
N ALA A 10 -3.50 0.23 -5.39
CA ALA A 10 -4.09 1.35 -6.11
C ALA A 10 -2.99 2.21 -6.77
N TRP A 11 -3.22 2.56 -8.04
CA TRP A 11 -2.27 3.30 -8.84
C TRP A 11 -2.21 4.77 -8.41
N PRO A 12 -1.04 5.29 -7.99
CA PRO A 12 -0.90 6.69 -7.65
C PRO A 12 -0.95 7.57 -8.91
N TYR A 13 -1.62 8.71 -8.83
CA TYR A 13 -1.54 9.72 -9.87
C TYR A 13 -0.12 10.28 -9.99
N ALA A 14 0.40 10.32 -11.22
CA ALA A 14 1.72 10.86 -11.52
C ALA A 14 1.74 12.41 -11.52
N ASN A 15 1.25 13.05 -10.44
CA ASN A 15 1.12 14.50 -10.32
C ASN A 15 1.57 15.06 -8.98
N GLY A 16 1.99 14.22 -8.05
CA GLY A 16 2.42 14.60 -6.71
C GLY A 16 3.23 13.50 -6.01
N SER A 17 4.06 13.90 -5.06
CA SER A 17 4.91 12.99 -4.29
C SER A 17 4.09 12.06 -3.39
N ILE A 18 4.64 10.87 -3.14
CA ILE A 18 4.09 9.93 -2.16
C ILE A 18 4.29 10.48 -0.73
N HIS A 19 3.27 10.34 0.09
CA HIS A 19 3.29 10.79 1.48
C HIS A 19 2.88 9.67 2.45
N LEU A 20 3.08 9.90 3.76
CA LEU A 20 2.85 8.91 4.82
C LEU A 20 1.46 8.27 4.77
N GLY A 21 0.42 9.03 4.43
CA GLY A 21 -0.95 8.53 4.30
C GLY A 21 -1.10 7.49 3.18
N HIS A 22 -0.45 7.71 2.03
CA HIS A 22 -0.44 6.74 0.94
C HIS A 22 0.28 5.45 1.36
N ILE A 23 1.41 5.59 2.06
CA ILE A 23 2.22 4.45 2.49
C ILE A 23 1.42 3.58 3.46
N ALA A 24 0.90 4.16 4.53
CA ALA A 24 0.16 3.42 5.56
C ALA A 24 -1.18 2.88 5.05
N GLY A 25 -1.85 3.62 4.14
CA GLY A 25 -3.16 3.26 3.62
C GLY A 25 -3.13 2.17 2.54
N CYS A 26 -2.05 2.09 1.74
CA CYS A 26 -2.04 1.27 0.55
C CYS A 26 -0.77 0.42 0.38
N TYR A 27 0.41 1.05 0.32
CA TYR A 27 1.62 0.39 -0.20
C TYR A 27 2.32 -0.49 0.82
N LEU A 28 2.46 -0.01 2.05
CA LEU A 28 3.10 -0.77 3.14
C LEU A 28 2.33 -2.04 3.52
N PRO A 29 1.00 -2.01 3.72
CA PRO A 29 0.24 -3.24 4.01
C PRO A 29 0.37 -4.28 2.90
N ALA A 30 0.39 -3.87 1.63
CA ALA A 30 0.57 -4.75 0.49
C ALA A 30 1.96 -5.40 0.48
N ASP A 31 3.02 -4.64 0.77
CA ASP A 31 4.39 -5.16 0.84
C ASP A 31 4.57 -6.14 2.00
N ILE A 32 4.05 -5.82 3.19
CA ILE A 32 4.07 -6.74 4.35
C ILE A 32 3.38 -8.06 3.98
N PHE A 33 2.22 -7.98 3.33
CA PHE A 33 1.46 -9.14 2.88
C PHE A 33 2.23 -9.96 1.83
N ALA A 34 2.84 -9.28 0.84
CA ALA A 34 3.64 -9.93 -0.20
C ALA A 34 4.85 -10.67 0.38
N ARG A 35 5.62 -10.02 1.25
CA ARG A 35 6.79 -10.63 1.92
C ARG A 35 6.39 -11.85 2.74
N TYR A 36 5.32 -11.75 3.52
CA TYR A 36 4.81 -12.89 4.28
C TYR A 36 4.45 -14.07 3.36
N HIS A 37 3.71 -13.83 2.27
CA HIS A 37 3.30 -14.90 1.37
C HIS A 37 4.48 -15.50 0.60
N ARG A 38 5.50 -14.72 0.24
CA ARG A 38 6.75 -15.23 -0.35
C ARG A 38 7.50 -16.11 0.65
N LEU A 39 7.64 -15.67 1.90
CA LEU A 39 8.23 -16.50 2.98
C LEU A 39 7.42 -17.78 3.24
N LYS A 40 6.10 -17.72 3.11
CA LYS A 40 5.24 -18.92 3.22
C LYS A 40 5.42 -19.91 2.07
N GLY A 41 6.17 -19.53 1.02
CA GLY A 41 6.44 -20.36 -0.15
C GLY A 41 5.32 -20.32 -1.20
N ASN A 42 4.43 -19.34 -1.15
CA ASN A 42 3.42 -19.11 -2.17
C ASN A 42 4.04 -18.48 -3.43
N ASN A 43 3.41 -18.70 -4.56
CA ASN A 43 3.74 -18.02 -5.81
C ASN A 43 3.07 -16.64 -5.78
N VAL A 44 3.86 -15.58 -5.62
CA VAL A 44 3.37 -14.20 -5.43
C VAL A 44 3.71 -13.35 -6.63
N LEU A 45 2.72 -12.60 -7.10
CA LEU A 45 2.89 -11.52 -8.08
C LEU A 45 2.35 -10.22 -7.49
N MET A 46 3.22 -9.26 -7.20
CA MET A 46 2.84 -7.93 -6.71
C MET A 46 3.04 -6.89 -7.81
N VAL A 47 1.94 -6.28 -8.27
CA VAL A 47 1.95 -5.32 -9.39
C VAL A 47 1.25 -4.01 -9.05
N SER A 48 1.74 -2.94 -9.64
CA SER A 48 1.12 -1.62 -9.69
C SER A 48 1.75 -0.78 -10.81
N GLY A 49 1.46 0.51 -10.81
CA GLY A 49 2.06 1.48 -11.71
C GLY A 49 1.56 2.89 -11.43
N SER A 50 2.09 3.89 -12.13
CA SER A 50 1.60 5.26 -12.05
C SER A 50 0.40 5.47 -12.98
N ASP A 51 -0.66 6.09 -12.43
CA ASP A 51 -1.76 6.63 -13.21
C ASP A 51 -1.34 7.99 -13.79
N SER A 52 -1.08 7.98 -15.09
CA SER A 52 -0.47 9.11 -15.80
C SER A 52 -1.44 9.90 -16.68
N HIS A 53 -2.66 9.41 -16.90
CA HIS A 53 -3.62 10.02 -17.85
C HIS A 53 -4.67 10.92 -17.19
N GLY A 54 -4.73 10.99 -15.87
CA GLY A 54 -5.74 11.77 -15.16
C GLY A 54 -5.61 13.29 -15.37
N THR A 55 -6.73 14.00 -15.30
CA THR A 55 -6.77 15.47 -15.30
C THR A 55 -5.81 16.13 -14.29
N PRO A 56 -5.53 15.55 -13.10
CA PRO A 56 -4.54 16.11 -12.19
C PRO A 56 -3.14 16.26 -12.79
N VAL A 57 -2.74 15.39 -13.71
CA VAL A 57 -1.44 15.46 -14.40
C VAL A 57 -1.40 16.67 -15.34
N THR A 58 -2.47 16.89 -16.12
CA THR A 58 -2.55 18.05 -17.03
C THR A 58 -2.59 19.38 -16.27
N ILE A 59 -3.30 19.44 -15.13
CA ILE A 59 -3.30 20.63 -14.26
C ILE A 59 -1.89 20.93 -13.74
N THR A 60 -1.16 19.91 -13.30
CA THR A 60 0.20 20.07 -12.82
C THR A 60 1.15 20.51 -13.95
N ALA A 61 0.98 19.96 -15.16
CA ALA A 61 1.74 20.33 -16.34
C ALA A 61 1.53 21.81 -16.72
N GLU A 62 0.27 22.23 -16.81
CA GLU A 62 -0.09 23.63 -17.07
C GLU A 62 0.50 24.60 -16.02
N ALA A 63 0.40 24.23 -14.73
CA ALA A 63 0.93 25.05 -13.64
C ALA A 63 2.47 25.18 -13.67
N LYS A 64 3.18 24.15 -14.15
CA LYS A 64 4.64 24.11 -14.28
C LYS A 64 5.15 24.62 -15.64
N GLY A 65 4.28 24.80 -16.65
CA GLY A 65 4.65 25.18 -18.01
C GLY A 65 5.45 24.11 -18.76
N ILE A 66 5.19 22.83 -18.46
CA ILE A 66 5.80 21.65 -19.08
C ILE A 66 4.72 20.73 -19.66
N THR A 67 5.11 19.67 -20.38
CA THR A 67 4.15 18.72 -20.94
C THR A 67 3.63 17.73 -19.89
N PRO A 68 2.44 17.15 -20.08
CA PRO A 68 1.94 16.07 -19.22
C PRO A 68 2.88 14.84 -19.18
N GLU A 69 3.56 14.56 -20.29
CA GLU A 69 4.59 13.52 -20.38
C GLU A 69 5.74 13.76 -19.42
N GLU A 70 6.30 14.97 -19.43
CA GLU A 70 7.42 15.36 -18.54
C GLU A 70 7.02 15.29 -17.07
N VAL A 71 5.78 15.67 -16.73
CA VAL A 71 5.25 15.52 -15.37
C VAL A 71 5.20 14.05 -14.99
N ALA A 72 4.56 13.22 -15.84
CA ALA A 72 4.37 11.81 -15.57
C ALA A 72 5.71 11.06 -15.46
N ASP A 73 6.68 11.34 -16.34
CA ASP A 73 8.01 10.73 -16.28
C ASP A 73 8.78 11.12 -15.01
N SER A 74 8.68 12.38 -14.59
CA SER A 74 9.32 12.86 -13.36
C SER A 74 8.80 12.13 -12.13
N TYR A 75 7.47 11.98 -11.98
CA TYR A 75 6.87 11.29 -10.84
C TYR A 75 7.02 9.76 -10.93
N GLN A 76 6.97 9.17 -12.13
CA GLN A 76 7.28 7.74 -12.30
C GLN A 76 8.67 7.40 -11.76
N LYS A 77 9.67 8.23 -12.09
CA LYS A 77 11.02 8.06 -11.57
C LYS A 77 11.08 8.23 -10.05
N GLU A 78 10.42 9.26 -9.51
CA GLU A 78 10.36 9.50 -8.06
C GLU A 78 9.73 8.31 -7.33
N PHE A 79 8.64 7.75 -7.86
CA PHE A 79 7.98 6.59 -7.26
C PHE A 79 8.90 5.35 -7.24
N LEU A 80 9.62 5.08 -8.33
CA LEU A 80 10.56 3.97 -8.37
C LEU A 80 11.68 4.14 -7.33
N ASP A 81 12.26 5.34 -7.23
CA ASP A 81 13.27 5.68 -6.21
C ASP A 81 12.69 5.54 -4.79
N ASP A 82 11.45 5.97 -4.56
CA ASP A 82 10.75 5.87 -3.27
C ASP A 82 10.50 4.41 -2.87
N TRP A 83 10.06 3.57 -3.83
CA TRP A 83 9.81 2.15 -3.56
C TRP A 83 11.09 1.38 -3.24
N GLU A 84 12.17 1.62 -3.97
CA GLU A 84 13.47 1.02 -3.70
C GLU A 84 13.98 1.42 -2.30
N ASN A 85 13.96 2.71 -1.98
CA ASN A 85 14.50 3.21 -0.72
C ASN A 85 13.62 2.85 0.50
N LEU A 86 12.30 2.72 0.35
CA LEU A 86 11.41 2.24 1.42
C LEU A 86 11.39 0.71 1.50
N GLY A 87 11.91 0.01 0.49
CA GLY A 87 11.91 -1.45 0.42
C GLY A 87 10.54 -2.04 0.06
N ILE A 88 9.74 -1.37 -0.79
CA ILE A 88 8.50 -1.96 -1.34
C ILE A 88 8.87 -2.91 -2.49
N SER A 89 8.51 -4.17 -2.35
CA SER A 89 9.03 -5.27 -3.17
C SER A 89 8.11 -5.63 -4.35
N TYR A 90 7.82 -4.67 -5.24
CA TYR A 90 7.07 -4.94 -6.46
C TYR A 90 7.80 -5.91 -7.39
N ASP A 91 7.07 -6.86 -8.00
CA ASP A 91 7.56 -7.64 -9.14
C ASP A 91 7.53 -6.81 -10.43
N LEU A 92 6.55 -5.89 -10.54
CA LEU A 92 6.51 -4.86 -11.57
C LEU A 92 5.77 -3.62 -11.07
N PHE A 93 6.41 -2.46 -11.18
CA PHE A 93 5.78 -1.14 -11.08
C PHE A 93 5.93 -0.43 -12.42
N THR A 94 4.83 -0.29 -13.17
CA THR A 94 4.81 0.22 -14.55
C THR A 94 4.08 1.57 -14.66
N SER A 95 3.51 1.90 -15.81
CA SER A 95 2.76 3.13 -16.07
C SER A 95 1.61 2.88 -17.03
N THR A 96 0.50 3.62 -16.89
CA THR A 96 -0.61 3.61 -17.85
C THR A 96 -0.21 4.10 -19.24
N ARG A 97 0.98 4.69 -19.42
CA ARG A 97 1.50 5.16 -20.70
C ARG A 97 2.19 4.11 -21.56
N THR A 98 2.31 2.87 -21.08
CA THR A 98 2.93 1.81 -21.88
C THR A 98 2.04 1.40 -23.07
N LYS A 99 2.70 0.97 -24.15
CA LYS A 99 1.98 0.43 -25.32
C LYS A 99 1.16 -0.80 -24.95
N ASN A 100 1.69 -1.63 -24.04
CA ASN A 100 1.00 -2.81 -23.54
C ASN A 100 -0.30 -2.41 -22.84
N HIS A 101 -0.25 -1.42 -21.94
CA HIS A 101 -1.46 -0.96 -21.26
C HIS A 101 -2.50 -0.42 -22.26
N THR A 102 -2.08 0.43 -23.19
CA THR A 102 -2.96 0.94 -24.26
C THR A 102 -3.66 -0.18 -25.01
N GLN A 103 -2.91 -1.21 -25.45
CA GLN A 103 -3.46 -2.33 -26.19
C GLN A 103 -4.48 -3.13 -25.37
N VAL A 104 -4.14 -3.47 -24.12
CA VAL A 104 -5.04 -4.24 -23.23
C VAL A 104 -6.33 -3.47 -22.95
N VAL A 105 -6.27 -2.16 -22.73
CA VAL A 105 -7.44 -1.31 -22.50
C VAL A 105 -8.32 -1.26 -23.75
N GLN A 106 -7.71 -1.07 -24.93
CA GLN A 106 -8.45 -1.04 -26.19
C GLN A 106 -9.10 -2.39 -26.52
N ASP A 107 -8.41 -3.51 -26.27
CA ASP A 107 -8.95 -4.87 -26.47
C ASP A 107 -10.16 -5.13 -25.57
N ILE A 108 -10.09 -4.71 -24.30
CA ILE A 108 -11.23 -4.82 -23.37
C ILE A 108 -12.37 -3.93 -23.82
N PHE A 109 -12.09 -2.69 -24.25
CA PHE A 109 -13.10 -1.77 -24.75
C PHE A 109 -13.84 -2.36 -25.96
N VAL A 110 -13.11 -2.87 -26.97
CA VAL A 110 -13.70 -3.48 -28.16
C VAL A 110 -14.52 -4.71 -27.81
N ASN A 111 -14.01 -5.59 -26.95
CA ASN A 111 -14.73 -6.80 -26.51
C ASN A 111 -16.07 -6.47 -25.84
N LEU A 112 -16.07 -5.47 -24.93
CA LEU A 112 -17.29 -5.03 -24.26
C LEU A 112 -18.27 -4.33 -25.23
N TYR A 113 -17.75 -3.58 -26.20
CA TYR A 113 -18.55 -2.92 -27.21
C TYR A 113 -19.21 -3.93 -28.18
N GLU A 114 -18.48 -4.95 -28.63
CA GLU A 114 -19.01 -6.04 -29.47
C GLU A 114 -20.07 -6.88 -28.75
N LYS A 115 -20.01 -6.95 -27.41
CA LYS A 115 -21.00 -7.63 -26.56
C LYS A 115 -22.20 -6.75 -26.20
N ASP A 116 -22.31 -5.56 -26.76
CA ASP A 116 -23.35 -4.59 -26.44
C ASP A 116 -23.41 -4.17 -24.96
N LEU A 117 -22.27 -4.29 -24.24
CA LEU A 117 -22.09 -3.83 -22.86
C LEU A 117 -21.55 -2.39 -22.77
N ILE A 118 -21.10 -1.86 -23.91
CA ILE A 118 -20.80 -0.46 -24.12
C ILE A 118 -21.70 0.04 -25.23
N TYR A 119 -22.32 1.21 -25.06
CA TYR A 119 -23.20 1.86 -26.04
C TYR A 119 -22.89 3.35 -26.15
N LYS A 120 -23.41 3.99 -27.19
CA LYS A 120 -23.26 5.43 -27.42
C LYS A 120 -24.48 6.18 -26.90
N ASP A 121 -24.25 7.29 -26.24
CA ASP A 121 -25.31 8.19 -25.81
C ASP A 121 -24.78 9.63 -25.70
N ILE A 122 -25.69 10.57 -25.66
CA ILE A 122 -25.40 11.99 -25.56
C ILE A 122 -25.34 12.40 -24.09
N MET A 123 -24.24 13.02 -23.69
CA MET A 123 -24.17 13.71 -22.41
C MET A 123 -23.94 15.21 -22.61
N SER A 124 -24.49 15.98 -21.71
CA SER A 124 -24.31 17.42 -21.69
C SER A 124 -23.11 17.73 -20.76
N GLN A 125 -22.07 18.33 -21.32
CA GLN A 125 -20.81 18.63 -20.62
C GLN A 125 -20.52 20.12 -20.61
N ALA A 126 -19.85 20.60 -19.56
CA ALA A 126 -19.46 21.99 -19.44
C ALA A 126 -18.48 22.38 -20.56
N PHE A 127 -18.71 23.50 -21.20
CA PHE A 127 -17.90 24.02 -22.30
C PHE A 127 -17.51 25.49 -22.03
N CYS A 128 -16.25 25.80 -22.10
CA CYS A 128 -15.72 27.15 -22.00
C CYS A 128 -15.66 27.80 -23.38
N ASN A 129 -16.42 28.86 -23.60
CA ASN A 129 -16.39 29.57 -24.88
C ASN A 129 -15.07 30.31 -25.09
N LYS A 130 -14.49 30.88 -24.05
CA LYS A 130 -13.23 31.61 -24.12
C LYS A 130 -12.08 30.73 -24.62
N HIS A 131 -12.06 29.47 -24.20
CA HIS A 131 -11.03 28.49 -24.60
C HIS A 131 -11.49 27.57 -25.73
N ASN A 132 -12.75 27.67 -26.17
CA ASN A 132 -13.39 26.86 -27.22
C ASN A 132 -13.16 25.36 -27.00
N GLN A 133 -13.44 24.86 -25.77
CA GLN A 133 -13.22 23.46 -25.41
C GLN A 133 -14.15 22.99 -24.31
N PHE A 134 -14.39 21.67 -24.28
CA PHE A 134 -15.02 21.02 -23.16
C PHE A 134 -14.13 21.06 -21.93
N LEU A 135 -14.73 21.17 -20.76
CA LEU A 135 -14.04 21.18 -19.48
C LEU A 135 -14.20 19.82 -18.80
N ALA A 136 -13.09 19.25 -18.39
CA ALA A 136 -13.14 18.15 -17.43
C ALA A 136 -13.77 18.66 -16.12
N ASP A 137 -14.44 17.78 -15.39
CA ASP A 137 -15.21 18.13 -14.20
C ASP A 137 -14.41 18.96 -13.18
N ARG A 138 -13.12 18.70 -13.00
CA ARG A 138 -12.22 19.45 -12.12
C ARG A 138 -11.85 20.85 -12.58
N TYR A 139 -12.08 21.17 -13.84
CA TYR A 139 -11.93 22.54 -14.37
C TYR A 139 -13.20 23.39 -14.20
N VAL A 140 -14.29 22.78 -13.74
CA VAL A 140 -15.51 23.48 -13.36
C VAL A 140 -15.51 23.71 -11.86
N GLU A 141 -15.69 24.95 -11.43
CA GLU A 141 -15.77 25.35 -10.04
C GLU A 141 -17.07 26.11 -9.80
N GLY A 142 -17.64 25.98 -8.61
CA GLY A 142 -18.85 26.71 -8.24
C GLY A 142 -19.23 26.49 -6.79
N THR A 143 -20.41 26.96 -6.42
CA THR A 143 -20.92 26.81 -5.06
C THR A 143 -21.60 25.45 -4.90
N CYS A 144 -21.18 24.67 -3.92
CA CYS A 144 -21.77 23.37 -3.58
C CYS A 144 -23.25 23.53 -3.21
N PRO A 145 -24.17 22.78 -3.84
CA PRO A 145 -25.61 22.87 -3.50
C PRO A 145 -25.90 22.37 -2.09
N LEU A 146 -25.06 21.48 -1.53
CA LEU A 146 -25.27 20.80 -0.25
C LEU A 146 -24.74 21.62 0.93
N CYS A 147 -23.46 22.00 0.92
CA CYS A 147 -22.81 22.69 2.05
C CYS A 147 -22.54 24.19 1.83
N LYS A 148 -22.86 24.72 0.65
CA LYS A 148 -22.67 26.13 0.27
C LYS A 148 -21.22 26.59 0.18
N TYR A 149 -20.27 25.66 0.17
CA TYR A 149 -18.87 25.99 -0.11
C TYR A 149 -18.73 26.52 -1.54
N ASP A 150 -18.08 27.65 -1.72
CA ASP A 150 -18.08 28.42 -3.00
C ASP A 150 -16.96 28.02 -3.97
N GLN A 151 -16.08 27.11 -3.59
CA GLN A 151 -14.97 26.60 -4.39
C GLN A 151 -15.08 25.08 -4.61
N ALA A 152 -16.31 24.54 -4.67
CA ALA A 152 -16.53 23.13 -4.94
C ALA A 152 -16.17 22.81 -6.40
N ARG A 153 -15.53 21.67 -6.61
CA ARG A 153 -15.19 21.14 -7.94
C ARG A 153 -16.38 20.42 -8.54
N GLY A 154 -16.39 20.30 -9.87
CA GLY A 154 -17.50 19.65 -10.57
C GLY A 154 -17.64 18.15 -10.32
N ASP A 155 -16.59 17.47 -9.83
CA ASP A 155 -16.59 16.05 -9.49
C ASP A 155 -16.85 15.79 -8.00
N GLN A 156 -16.37 16.68 -7.12
CA GLN A 156 -16.46 16.50 -5.67
C GLN A 156 -16.32 17.84 -4.94
N CYS A 157 -17.01 17.97 -3.82
CA CYS A 157 -16.83 19.11 -2.93
C CYS A 157 -15.69 18.87 -1.95
N ASP A 158 -14.65 19.71 -1.99
CA ASP A 158 -13.50 19.62 -1.09
C ASP A 158 -13.86 19.85 0.39
N SER A 159 -15.00 20.51 0.68
CA SER A 159 -15.44 20.80 2.05
C SER A 159 -16.26 19.67 2.65
N CYS A 160 -17.31 19.20 1.98
CA CYS A 160 -18.21 18.16 2.53
C CYS A 160 -17.94 16.75 2.00
N GLY A 161 -17.04 16.60 1.01
CA GLY A 161 -16.63 15.31 0.46
C GLY A 161 -17.67 14.62 -0.45
N ASN A 162 -18.85 15.24 -0.68
CA ASN A 162 -19.86 14.66 -1.53
C ASN A 162 -19.47 14.74 -3.01
N THR A 163 -19.78 13.68 -3.75
CA THR A 163 -19.68 13.66 -5.22
C THR A 163 -20.67 14.65 -5.81
N LEU A 164 -20.27 15.37 -6.82
CA LEU A 164 -21.09 16.39 -7.50
C LEU A 164 -21.11 16.12 -9.00
N ASP A 165 -22.11 16.67 -9.68
CA ASP A 165 -22.13 16.87 -11.13
C ASP A 165 -21.92 18.37 -11.40
N PRO A 166 -21.14 18.76 -12.41
CA PRO A 166 -20.97 20.17 -12.80
C PRO A 166 -22.29 20.93 -12.99
N LYS A 167 -23.35 20.23 -13.40
CA LYS A 167 -24.71 20.81 -13.57
C LYS A 167 -25.37 21.21 -12.26
N ASP A 168 -25.01 20.57 -11.16
CA ASP A 168 -25.62 20.82 -9.84
C ASP A 168 -24.95 21.99 -9.12
N LEU A 169 -23.77 22.40 -9.56
CA LEU A 169 -23.06 23.54 -8.99
C LEU A 169 -23.80 24.85 -9.26
N ILE A 170 -23.82 25.72 -8.25
CA ILE A 170 -24.39 27.06 -8.35
C ILE A 170 -23.26 28.04 -8.72
N ASN A 171 -23.55 29.02 -9.58
CA ASN A 171 -22.58 30.02 -10.04
C ASN A 171 -21.30 29.40 -10.61
N ILE A 172 -21.45 28.52 -11.57
CA ILE A 172 -20.35 27.82 -12.21
C ILE A 172 -19.38 28.78 -12.90
N ARG A 173 -18.08 28.47 -12.78
CA ARG A 173 -17.01 29.20 -13.45
C ARG A 173 -15.94 28.25 -13.99
N CYS A 174 -15.27 28.66 -15.05
CA CYS A 174 -14.12 27.94 -15.57
C CYS A 174 -12.90 28.23 -14.69
N ASN A 175 -12.30 27.16 -14.14
CA ASN A 175 -11.10 27.25 -13.32
C ASN A 175 -9.86 26.65 -14.01
N ARG A 176 -9.88 26.56 -15.35
CA ARG A 176 -8.73 26.04 -16.10
C ARG A 176 -7.55 27.02 -16.11
N HIS A 177 -7.83 28.32 -16.25
CA HIS A 177 -6.81 29.37 -16.23
C HIS A 177 -7.20 30.44 -15.23
N LYS A 178 -6.21 30.96 -14.49
CA LYS A 178 -6.42 31.97 -13.43
C LYS A 178 -7.17 33.23 -13.91
N ASP A 179 -7.00 33.56 -15.19
CA ASP A 179 -7.60 34.76 -15.81
C ASP A 179 -8.88 34.42 -16.59
N CYS A 180 -9.44 33.23 -16.41
CA CYS A 180 -10.68 32.86 -17.05
C CYS A 180 -11.86 33.34 -16.22
N ASP A 181 -12.58 34.31 -16.76
CA ASP A 181 -13.80 34.90 -16.23
C ASP A 181 -15.07 34.35 -16.91
N ASP A 182 -14.93 33.31 -17.76
CA ASP A 182 -16.03 32.72 -18.51
C ASP A 182 -16.92 31.85 -17.58
N SER A 183 -18.22 32.00 -17.75
CA SER A 183 -19.21 31.10 -17.19
C SER A 183 -19.46 29.98 -18.20
N PRO A 184 -19.02 28.72 -17.87
CA PRO A 184 -19.22 27.64 -18.81
C PRO A 184 -20.71 27.45 -19.19
N ILE A 185 -20.92 27.11 -20.44
CA ILE A 185 -22.25 26.66 -20.92
C ILE A 185 -22.24 25.14 -21.02
N PHE A 186 -23.42 24.53 -21.05
CA PHE A 186 -23.49 23.09 -21.29
C PHE A 186 -23.75 22.84 -22.78
N LYS A 187 -22.97 21.95 -23.39
CA LYS A 187 -23.13 21.48 -24.77
C LYS A 187 -23.25 19.97 -24.79
N ASP A 188 -24.08 19.48 -25.68
CA ASP A 188 -24.26 18.07 -25.91
C ASP A 188 -23.08 17.50 -26.71
N THR A 189 -22.57 16.35 -26.26
CA THR A 189 -21.50 15.61 -26.90
C THR A 189 -21.74 14.10 -26.74
N GLU A 190 -21.45 13.33 -27.81
CA GLU A 190 -21.68 11.89 -27.82
C GLU A 190 -20.48 11.17 -27.13
N HIS A 191 -20.81 10.25 -26.24
CA HIS A 191 -19.83 9.46 -25.50
C HIS A 191 -20.20 7.98 -25.47
N PHE A 192 -19.24 7.14 -25.09
CA PHE A 192 -19.47 5.72 -24.82
C PHE A 192 -19.78 5.52 -23.34
N PHE A 193 -20.79 4.69 -23.07
CA PHE A 193 -21.28 4.38 -21.75
C PHE A 193 -21.14 2.88 -21.47
N LEU A 194 -20.61 2.52 -20.32
CA LEU A 194 -20.65 1.16 -19.79
C LEU A 194 -22.03 0.91 -19.16
N LYS A 195 -22.72 -0.15 -19.59
CA LYS A 195 -23.99 -0.62 -19.01
C LYS A 195 -23.75 -1.22 -17.61
N LEU A 196 -23.37 -0.37 -16.67
CA LEU A 196 -23.04 -0.79 -15.31
C LEU A 196 -24.25 -1.37 -14.58
N SER A 197 -25.46 -0.87 -14.91
CA SER A 197 -26.74 -1.32 -14.35
C SER A 197 -27.02 -2.81 -14.60
N GLU A 198 -26.53 -3.39 -15.70
CA GLU A 198 -26.73 -4.81 -16.00
C GLU A 198 -26.02 -5.76 -15.03
N PHE A 199 -24.96 -5.30 -14.35
CA PHE A 199 -24.15 -6.12 -13.45
C PHE A 199 -24.61 -6.08 -11.99
N GLU A 200 -25.61 -5.28 -11.62
CA GLU A 200 -26.03 -5.07 -10.23
C GLU A 200 -26.32 -6.38 -9.48
N ASN A 201 -27.12 -7.26 -10.06
CA ASN A 201 -27.50 -8.50 -9.42
C ASN A 201 -26.33 -9.47 -9.23
N ASP A 202 -25.42 -9.55 -10.21
CA ASP A 202 -24.26 -10.44 -10.13
C ASP A 202 -23.23 -9.92 -9.14
N LEU A 203 -23.03 -8.61 -9.08
CA LEU A 203 -22.19 -7.95 -8.09
C LEU A 203 -22.74 -8.14 -6.67
N LEU A 204 -24.06 -8.00 -6.45
CA LEU A 204 -24.70 -8.24 -5.16
C LEU A 204 -24.51 -9.70 -4.70
N LYS A 205 -24.69 -10.68 -5.60
CA LYS A 205 -24.43 -12.08 -5.31
C LYS A 205 -22.97 -12.32 -4.92
N TRP A 206 -22.03 -11.72 -5.69
CA TRP A 206 -20.61 -11.87 -5.44
C TRP A 206 -20.20 -11.26 -4.09
N VAL A 207 -20.65 -10.04 -3.75
CA VAL A 207 -20.37 -9.42 -2.44
C VAL A 207 -20.90 -10.26 -1.28
N LYS A 208 -22.12 -10.84 -1.43
CA LYS A 208 -22.72 -11.72 -0.42
C LYS A 208 -21.94 -13.03 -0.25
N SER A 209 -21.27 -13.51 -1.29
CA SER A 209 -20.45 -14.73 -1.24
C SER A 209 -19.08 -14.52 -0.55
N ASN A 210 -18.72 -13.28 -0.20
CA ASN A 210 -17.47 -12.92 0.47
C ASN A 210 -17.75 -12.40 1.90
N PRO A 211 -18.07 -13.30 2.87
CA PRO A 211 -18.43 -12.89 4.24
C PRO A 211 -17.26 -12.28 5.02
N ASP A 212 -16.03 -12.64 4.67
CA ASP A 212 -14.81 -12.28 5.40
C ASP A 212 -14.22 -10.90 5.02
N TRP A 213 -14.79 -10.23 4.03
CA TRP A 213 -14.38 -8.88 3.66
C TRP A 213 -14.51 -7.91 4.84
N LYS A 214 -13.63 -6.92 4.89
CA LYS A 214 -13.70 -5.85 5.91
C LYS A 214 -15.09 -5.20 5.92
N PRO A 215 -15.65 -4.89 7.12
CA PRO A 215 -16.99 -4.32 7.23
C PRO A 215 -17.19 -3.00 6.46
N ASN A 216 -16.19 -2.12 6.42
CA ASN A 216 -16.26 -0.87 5.66
C ASN A 216 -16.44 -1.14 4.15
N VAL A 217 -15.70 -2.07 3.57
CA VAL A 217 -15.79 -2.44 2.16
C VAL A 217 -17.15 -3.06 1.87
N LYS A 218 -17.56 -4.05 2.68
CA LYS A 218 -18.82 -4.76 2.49
C LYS A 218 -20.03 -3.86 2.62
N ASN A 219 -20.08 -3.05 3.68
CA ASN A 219 -21.22 -2.15 3.93
C ASN A 219 -21.32 -1.06 2.87
N PHE A 220 -20.19 -0.44 2.50
CA PHE A 220 -20.16 0.55 1.43
C PHE A 220 -20.67 -0.05 0.11
N THR A 221 -20.09 -1.19 -0.30
CA THR A 221 -20.43 -1.82 -1.59
C THR A 221 -21.89 -2.25 -1.63
N THR A 222 -22.39 -2.89 -0.57
CA THR A 222 -23.79 -3.32 -0.49
C THR A 222 -24.73 -2.12 -0.61
N GLY A 223 -24.50 -1.06 0.18
CA GLY A 223 -25.30 0.16 0.13
C GLY A 223 -25.24 0.86 -1.23
N PHE A 224 -24.08 0.88 -1.88
CA PHE A 224 -23.92 1.47 -3.21
C PHE A 224 -24.72 0.70 -4.28
N LEU A 225 -24.69 -0.65 -4.23
CA LEU A 225 -25.43 -1.50 -5.16
C LEU A 225 -26.95 -1.45 -4.90
N GLU A 226 -27.40 -1.43 -3.64
CA GLU A 226 -28.81 -1.39 -3.27
C GLU A 226 -29.49 -0.05 -3.61
N ASN A 227 -28.71 1.02 -3.80
CA ASN A 227 -29.23 2.31 -4.31
C ASN A 227 -29.49 2.29 -5.83
N GLY A 228 -29.13 1.22 -6.53
CA GLY A 228 -29.23 1.06 -7.97
C GLY A 228 -28.02 1.63 -8.71
N LEU A 229 -27.53 0.88 -9.70
CA LEU A 229 -26.43 1.30 -10.54
C LEU A 229 -26.93 2.11 -11.74
N ILE A 230 -26.19 3.17 -12.05
CA ILE A 230 -26.40 4.03 -13.22
C ILE A 230 -25.25 3.80 -14.19
N ASP A 231 -25.58 3.69 -15.49
CA ASP A 231 -24.60 3.56 -16.55
C ASP A 231 -23.64 4.75 -16.55
N ARG A 232 -22.37 4.48 -16.84
CA ARG A 232 -21.30 5.47 -16.69
C ARG A 232 -20.61 5.77 -18.01
N ALA A 233 -20.50 7.05 -18.34
CA ALA A 233 -19.68 7.49 -19.47
C ALA A 233 -18.21 7.16 -19.22
N ILE A 234 -17.62 6.37 -20.12
CA ILE A 234 -16.24 5.87 -20.06
C ILE A 234 -15.31 6.57 -21.07
N THR A 235 -15.74 7.65 -21.65
CA THR A 235 -14.94 8.51 -22.54
C THR A 235 -15.11 9.98 -22.17
N ARG A 236 -14.16 10.82 -22.59
CA ARG A 236 -14.16 12.27 -22.33
C ARG A 236 -13.59 13.03 -23.53
N ASP A 237 -14.03 14.29 -23.69
CA ASP A 237 -13.46 15.25 -24.64
C ASP A 237 -12.18 15.86 -24.07
N ILE A 238 -11.11 15.10 -24.10
CA ILE A 238 -9.76 15.49 -23.64
C ILE A 238 -8.71 14.98 -24.62
N ASN A 239 -7.54 15.62 -24.63
CA ASN A 239 -6.45 15.25 -25.55
C ASN A 239 -5.40 14.31 -24.93
N TRP A 240 -5.38 14.20 -23.58
CA TRP A 240 -4.43 13.40 -22.84
C TRP A 240 -5.10 12.13 -22.29
N GLY A 241 -4.67 10.96 -22.76
CA GLY A 241 -5.25 9.67 -22.42
C GLY A 241 -5.19 8.66 -23.58
N ILE A 242 -5.76 7.48 -23.39
CA ILE A 242 -5.79 6.41 -24.38
C ILE A 242 -6.83 6.74 -25.47
N PRO A 243 -6.45 6.68 -26.77
CA PRO A 243 -7.37 6.87 -27.87
C PRO A 243 -8.48 5.81 -27.90
N ILE A 244 -9.68 6.22 -28.25
CA ILE A 244 -10.82 5.31 -28.45
C ILE A 244 -10.59 4.48 -29.72
N PRO A 245 -10.68 3.14 -29.67
CA PRO A 245 -10.44 2.28 -30.83
C PRO A 245 -11.67 2.19 -31.78
N VAL A 246 -12.33 3.32 -32.02
CA VAL A 246 -13.50 3.42 -32.92
C VAL A 246 -13.31 4.64 -33.81
N GLU A 247 -13.49 4.48 -35.12
CA GLU A 247 -13.36 5.56 -36.10
C GLU A 247 -14.35 6.71 -35.85
N GLY A 248 -13.90 7.94 -36.01
CA GLY A 248 -14.67 9.17 -35.82
C GLY A 248 -14.64 9.72 -34.40
N TYR A 249 -13.80 9.18 -33.51
CA TYR A 249 -13.67 9.63 -32.10
C TYR A 249 -12.23 10.00 -31.73
N GLU A 250 -11.46 10.47 -32.70
CA GLU A 250 -10.02 10.77 -32.57
C GLU A 250 -9.76 11.90 -31.55
N ASP A 251 -10.73 12.81 -31.37
CA ASP A 251 -10.68 13.94 -30.43
C ASP A 251 -11.06 13.58 -29.00
N LYS A 252 -11.37 12.31 -28.75
CA LYS A 252 -11.80 11.83 -27.44
C LYS A 252 -10.84 10.78 -26.90
N ARG A 253 -10.88 10.60 -25.58
CA ARG A 253 -10.06 9.60 -24.89
C ARG A 253 -10.91 8.74 -23.98
N ILE A 254 -10.44 7.53 -23.74
CA ILE A 254 -10.97 6.66 -22.70
C ILE A 254 -10.74 7.34 -21.35
N TYR A 255 -11.76 7.30 -20.49
CA TYR A 255 -11.73 7.96 -19.19
C TYR A 255 -10.83 7.21 -18.21
N VAL A 256 -10.01 7.96 -17.49
CA VAL A 256 -8.99 7.42 -16.57
C VAL A 256 -9.52 6.38 -15.58
N TRP A 257 -10.72 6.54 -15.07
CA TRP A 257 -11.28 5.61 -14.09
C TRP A 257 -11.76 4.28 -14.70
N PHE A 258 -11.95 4.22 -16.02
CA PHE A 258 -12.15 2.96 -16.72
C PHE A 258 -10.80 2.28 -17.03
N GLU A 259 -9.81 3.04 -17.51
CA GLU A 259 -8.52 2.48 -17.90
C GLU A 259 -7.63 2.08 -16.71
N ALA A 260 -7.58 2.90 -15.63
CA ALA A 260 -6.66 2.70 -14.54
C ALA A 260 -6.88 1.35 -13.80
N VAL A 261 -8.13 0.91 -13.64
CA VAL A 261 -8.42 -0.39 -13.01
C VAL A 261 -8.02 -1.58 -13.90
N ILE A 262 -7.95 -1.39 -15.21
CA ILE A 262 -7.43 -2.39 -16.17
C ILE A 262 -5.91 -2.53 -16.02
N GLY A 263 -5.26 -1.55 -15.43
CA GLY A 263 -3.83 -1.51 -15.18
C GLY A 263 -3.27 -2.74 -14.48
N TYR A 264 -4.03 -3.33 -13.57
CA TYR A 264 -3.59 -4.55 -12.87
C TYR A 264 -3.42 -5.75 -13.80
N LEU A 265 -4.35 -5.92 -14.74
CA LEU A 265 -4.26 -6.95 -15.76
C LEU A 265 -3.12 -6.66 -16.73
N SER A 266 -3.04 -5.43 -17.24
CA SER A 266 -1.99 -5.04 -18.19
C SER A 266 -0.58 -5.16 -17.59
N ALA A 267 -0.40 -4.78 -16.32
CA ALA A 267 0.86 -4.96 -15.60
C ALA A 267 1.23 -6.44 -15.44
N SER A 268 0.25 -7.30 -15.14
CA SER A 268 0.49 -8.74 -15.04
C SER A 268 0.91 -9.35 -16.39
N ILE A 269 0.28 -8.91 -17.48
CA ILE A 269 0.65 -9.31 -18.85
C ILE A 269 2.07 -8.82 -19.20
N GLU A 270 2.38 -7.56 -18.89
CA GLU A 270 3.71 -6.96 -19.11
C GLU A 270 4.80 -7.71 -18.32
N TRP A 271 4.55 -8.00 -17.04
CA TRP A 271 5.45 -8.79 -16.21
C TRP A 271 5.77 -10.16 -16.81
N SER A 272 4.80 -10.80 -17.42
CA SER A 272 4.98 -12.14 -18.00
C SER A 272 5.86 -12.18 -19.25
N SER A 273 6.27 -11.02 -19.79
CA SER A 273 7.23 -10.88 -20.91
C SER A 273 6.93 -11.82 -22.10
N ASN A 274 5.72 -11.74 -22.65
CA ASN A 274 5.23 -12.57 -23.77
C ASN A 274 5.08 -14.09 -23.47
N THR A 275 5.11 -14.46 -22.19
CA THR A 275 4.67 -15.79 -21.75
C THR A 275 3.23 -15.72 -21.23
N ASN A 276 2.59 -16.87 -20.99
CA ASN A 276 1.24 -16.90 -20.43
C ASN A 276 1.23 -17.06 -18.89
N LYS A 277 2.35 -16.78 -18.21
CA LYS A 277 2.46 -16.92 -16.75
C LYS A 277 1.46 -16.04 -15.96
N TRP A 278 1.03 -14.91 -16.53
CA TRP A 278 0.02 -14.06 -15.93
C TRP A 278 -1.32 -14.80 -15.74
N GLU A 279 -1.62 -15.80 -16.59
CA GLU A 279 -2.87 -16.59 -16.50
C GLU A 279 -2.97 -17.41 -15.20
N ASP A 280 -1.82 -17.80 -14.62
CA ASP A 280 -1.77 -18.49 -13.32
C ASP A 280 -2.38 -17.66 -12.20
N PHE A 281 -2.36 -16.32 -12.33
CA PHE A 281 -2.90 -15.39 -11.34
C PHE A 281 -4.32 -14.90 -11.68
N TRP A 282 -4.76 -15.01 -12.95
CA TRP A 282 -6.02 -14.42 -13.40
C TRP A 282 -7.07 -15.45 -13.82
N LYS A 283 -6.64 -16.64 -14.26
CA LYS A 283 -7.54 -17.67 -14.79
C LYS A 283 -7.55 -18.95 -13.95
N SER A 284 -6.44 -19.29 -13.31
CA SER A 284 -6.28 -20.47 -12.49
C SER A 284 -6.84 -20.30 -11.08
N GLU A 285 -6.72 -21.33 -10.22
CA GLU A 285 -6.99 -21.22 -8.79
C GLU A 285 -6.00 -20.25 -8.13
N SER A 286 -6.39 -18.99 -8.03
CA SER A 286 -5.59 -17.90 -7.47
C SER A 286 -6.43 -17.02 -6.56
N LYS A 287 -5.76 -16.28 -5.67
CA LYS A 287 -6.37 -15.27 -4.82
C LYS A 287 -5.79 -13.91 -5.15
N SER A 288 -6.63 -12.95 -5.52
CA SER A 288 -6.21 -11.58 -5.81
C SER A 288 -6.64 -10.63 -4.70
N PHE A 289 -5.68 -9.86 -4.20
CA PHE A 289 -5.87 -8.89 -3.12
C PHE A 289 -5.59 -7.49 -3.64
N TYR A 290 -6.55 -6.57 -3.43
CA TYR A 290 -6.47 -5.20 -3.93
C TYR A 290 -6.34 -4.23 -2.75
N PHE A 291 -5.12 -3.76 -2.48
CA PHE A 291 -4.82 -2.83 -1.39
C PHE A 291 -5.03 -1.38 -1.83
N MET A 292 -5.75 -0.61 -1.01
CA MET A 292 -6.10 0.79 -1.32
C MET A 292 -6.58 1.57 -0.11
N GLY A 293 -6.72 2.89 -0.28
CA GLY A 293 -7.53 3.71 0.61
C GLY A 293 -9.02 3.59 0.29
N LYS A 294 -9.87 3.86 1.28
CA LYS A 294 -11.34 3.72 1.20
C LYS A 294 -12.00 4.44 0.02
N ASP A 295 -11.38 5.51 -0.50
CA ASP A 295 -11.90 6.25 -1.65
C ASP A 295 -12.00 5.42 -2.93
N ASN A 296 -11.16 4.38 -3.02
CA ASN A 296 -11.06 3.53 -4.20
C ASN A 296 -12.00 2.31 -4.14
N ILE A 297 -12.76 2.11 -3.05
CA ILE A 297 -13.66 0.98 -2.90
C ILE A 297 -14.60 0.83 -4.10
N PRO A 298 -15.35 1.87 -4.56
CA PRO A 298 -16.33 1.72 -5.65
C PRO A 298 -15.67 1.27 -6.97
N PHE A 299 -14.43 1.67 -7.23
CA PHE A 299 -13.71 1.26 -8.44
C PHE A 299 -13.35 -0.22 -8.42
N HIS A 300 -13.04 -0.78 -7.26
CA HIS A 300 -12.54 -2.14 -7.10
C HIS A 300 -13.61 -3.16 -6.69
N THR A 301 -14.76 -2.69 -6.22
CA THR A 301 -15.87 -3.56 -5.83
C THR A 301 -17.09 -3.45 -6.75
N VAL A 302 -17.10 -2.46 -7.64
CA VAL A 302 -18.20 -2.26 -8.61
C VAL A 302 -17.67 -2.16 -10.04
N ILE A 303 -16.87 -1.15 -10.38
CA ILE A 303 -16.48 -0.89 -11.77
C ILE A 303 -15.56 -1.99 -12.31
N TRP A 304 -14.47 -2.30 -11.61
CA TRP A 304 -13.54 -3.34 -12.04
C TRP A 304 -14.18 -4.74 -12.12
N PRO A 305 -14.92 -5.21 -11.12
CA PRO A 305 -15.64 -6.47 -11.23
C PRO A 305 -16.69 -6.51 -12.36
N ALA A 306 -17.38 -5.40 -12.63
CA ALA A 306 -18.29 -5.32 -13.77
C ALA A 306 -17.55 -5.48 -15.12
N ILE A 307 -16.41 -4.84 -15.27
CA ILE A 307 -15.54 -4.99 -16.46
C ILE A 307 -15.09 -6.45 -16.60
N LEU A 308 -14.65 -7.09 -15.50
CA LEU A 308 -14.22 -8.49 -15.49
C LEU A 308 -15.35 -9.46 -15.85
N LEU A 309 -16.57 -9.24 -15.32
CA LEU A 309 -17.76 -10.02 -15.64
C LEU A 309 -18.14 -9.88 -17.12
N GLY A 310 -18.14 -8.66 -17.64
CA GLY A 310 -18.45 -8.37 -19.04
C GLY A 310 -17.41 -8.95 -20.00
N TYR A 311 -16.13 -8.80 -19.69
CA TYR A 311 -15.03 -9.35 -20.47
C TYR A 311 -15.07 -10.89 -20.46
N GLY A 312 -15.23 -11.49 -19.29
CA GLY A 312 -15.36 -12.91 -19.07
C GLY A 312 -14.01 -13.66 -19.02
N GLY A 313 -14.03 -14.83 -18.39
CA GLY A 313 -12.87 -15.74 -18.32
C GLY A 313 -11.77 -15.35 -17.34
N LEU A 314 -11.96 -14.25 -16.58
CA LEU A 314 -11.04 -13.79 -15.54
C LEU A 314 -11.69 -13.89 -14.15
N LYS A 315 -10.86 -14.09 -13.12
CA LYS A 315 -11.31 -14.14 -11.71
C LYS A 315 -11.67 -12.76 -11.19
N LEU A 316 -12.74 -12.70 -10.40
CA LEU A 316 -13.08 -11.51 -9.62
C LEU A 316 -12.13 -11.35 -8.43
N PRO A 317 -11.99 -10.14 -7.87
CA PRO A 317 -11.20 -9.91 -6.66
C PRO A 317 -11.56 -10.88 -5.53
N TYR A 318 -10.54 -11.53 -4.94
CA TYR A 318 -10.73 -12.39 -3.78
C TYR A 318 -11.00 -11.55 -2.52
N ASP A 319 -10.20 -10.50 -2.31
CA ASP A 319 -10.36 -9.56 -1.21
C ASP A 319 -9.95 -8.14 -1.62
N VAL A 320 -10.58 -7.16 -0.99
CA VAL A 320 -10.30 -5.73 -1.17
C VAL A 320 -10.01 -5.11 0.20
N PRO A 321 -8.78 -5.30 0.74
CA PRO A 321 -8.42 -4.81 2.07
C PRO A 321 -8.21 -3.29 2.09
N ALA A 322 -9.27 -2.52 1.86
CA ALA A 322 -9.23 -1.07 1.92
C ALA A 322 -9.01 -0.57 3.36
N ASN A 323 -8.12 0.40 3.51
CA ASN A 323 -7.81 1.08 4.76
C ASN A 323 -8.52 2.44 4.84
N GLU A 324 -8.70 2.90 6.08
CA GLU A 324 -9.19 4.23 6.41
C GLU A 324 -8.08 5.29 6.24
N TYR A 325 -8.29 6.54 6.68
CA TYR A 325 -7.30 7.60 6.53
C TYR A 325 -6.30 7.68 7.67
N VAL A 326 -5.11 8.20 7.36
CA VAL A 326 -4.15 8.67 8.35
C VAL A 326 -4.22 10.18 8.41
N ASN A 327 -4.46 10.72 9.59
CA ASN A 327 -4.27 12.13 9.90
C ASN A 327 -2.81 12.38 10.32
N MET A 328 -2.37 13.62 10.26
CA MET A 328 -1.06 14.05 10.73
C MET A 328 -1.24 15.15 11.76
N GLU A 329 -0.66 14.97 12.95
CA GLU A 329 -0.81 15.92 14.06
C GLU A 329 -2.28 16.31 14.28
N SER A 330 -3.15 15.28 14.27
CA SER A 330 -4.60 15.41 14.45
C SER A 330 -5.34 16.24 13.38
N LYS A 331 -4.69 16.49 12.23
CA LYS A 331 -5.29 17.20 11.08
C LYS A 331 -5.25 16.32 9.84
N LYS A 332 -6.20 16.50 8.94
CA LYS A 332 -6.21 15.81 7.65
C LYS A 332 -4.96 16.20 6.83
N ILE A 333 -4.25 15.20 6.31
CA ILE A 333 -3.13 15.42 5.39
C ILE A 333 -3.62 16.20 4.16
N SER A 334 -2.88 17.22 3.76
CA SER A 334 -3.24 18.10 2.64
C SER A 334 -1.99 18.61 1.93
N THR A 335 -1.77 18.14 0.71
CA THR A 335 -0.67 18.62 -0.16
C THR A 335 -0.85 20.08 -0.56
N SER A 336 -2.09 20.51 -0.83
CA SER A 336 -2.39 21.89 -1.22
C SER A 336 -2.18 22.91 -0.10
N ARG A 337 -2.22 22.47 1.16
CA ARG A 337 -1.93 23.31 2.36
C ARG A 337 -0.55 23.04 2.91
N ASN A 338 0.22 22.21 2.23
CA ASN A 338 1.55 21.79 2.65
C ASN A 338 1.62 21.13 4.05
N TRP A 339 0.50 20.54 4.49
CA TRP A 339 0.39 19.79 5.74
C TRP A 339 0.61 18.31 5.45
N VAL A 340 1.87 17.97 5.11
CA VAL A 340 2.23 16.66 4.58
C VAL A 340 3.71 16.35 4.84
N VAL A 341 4.04 15.09 5.11
CA VAL A 341 5.41 14.57 5.07
C VAL A 341 5.53 13.68 3.83
N ASN A 342 6.32 14.13 2.87
CA ASN A 342 6.64 13.36 1.67
C ASN A 342 7.69 12.31 1.97
N LEU A 343 7.55 11.12 1.39
CA LEU A 343 8.45 10.00 1.62
C LEU A 343 9.89 10.33 1.25
N LYS A 344 10.10 10.91 0.08
CA LYS A 344 11.41 11.35 -0.41
C LYS A 344 12.15 12.25 0.58
N ASP A 345 11.43 13.16 1.26
CA ASP A 345 12.05 14.08 2.22
C ASP A 345 12.32 13.40 3.55
N TYR A 346 11.48 12.46 3.97
CA TYR A 346 11.72 11.61 5.12
C TYR A 346 13.00 10.77 4.92
N LEU A 347 13.10 10.03 3.82
CA LEU A 347 14.21 9.11 3.52
C LEU A 347 15.59 9.79 3.37
N LYS A 348 15.64 11.12 3.17
CA LYS A 348 16.90 11.89 3.24
C LYS A 348 17.45 12.05 4.66
N ARG A 349 16.61 11.88 5.68
CA ARG A 349 16.95 12.18 7.08
C ARG A 349 16.95 10.96 7.98
N TYR A 350 16.12 9.97 7.66
CA TYR A 350 15.86 8.83 8.53
C TYR A 350 15.89 7.51 7.75
N ASP A 351 16.20 6.44 8.45
CA ASP A 351 16.15 5.08 7.91
C ASP A 351 14.71 4.65 7.59
N PRO A 352 14.51 3.73 6.63
CA PRO A 352 13.17 3.29 6.22
C PRO A 352 12.44 2.44 7.27
N ASP A 353 13.13 1.54 7.97
CA ASP A 353 12.49 0.56 8.87
C ASP A 353 11.78 1.19 10.08
N PRO A 354 12.30 2.25 10.74
CA PRO A 354 11.56 2.96 11.77
C PRO A 354 10.23 3.54 11.27
N LEU A 355 10.17 4.03 10.03
CA LEU A 355 8.94 4.50 9.43
C LEU A 355 7.97 3.35 9.16
N ARG A 356 8.45 2.26 8.57
CA ARG A 356 7.65 1.05 8.30
C ARG A 356 7.03 0.52 9.60
N PHE A 357 7.81 0.45 10.68
CA PHE A 357 7.34 0.03 11.99
C PHE A 357 6.29 0.99 12.56
N ALA A 358 6.58 2.28 12.61
CA ALA A 358 5.67 3.30 13.16
C ALA A 358 4.35 3.34 12.39
N LEU A 359 4.38 3.37 11.04
CA LEU A 359 3.17 3.35 10.23
C LEU A 359 2.38 2.05 10.36
N THR A 360 3.05 0.90 10.55
CA THR A 360 2.35 -0.36 10.82
C THR A 360 1.65 -0.33 12.17
N SER A 361 2.26 0.24 13.22
CA SER A 361 1.68 0.31 14.57
C SER A 361 0.38 1.13 14.62
N ILE A 362 0.25 2.12 13.73
CA ILE A 362 -0.93 3.00 13.61
C ILE A 362 -1.75 2.73 12.35
N MET A 363 -1.47 1.66 11.59
CA MET A 363 -2.13 1.37 10.31
C MET A 363 -3.66 1.50 10.43
N PRO A 364 -4.33 2.24 9.53
CA PRO A 364 -5.75 2.56 9.67
C PRO A 364 -6.64 1.42 9.16
N GLU A 365 -6.50 0.23 9.75
CA GLU A 365 -7.17 -1.01 9.29
C GLU A 365 -8.69 -0.98 9.44
N THR A 366 -9.21 -0.30 10.48
CA THR A 366 -10.64 -0.33 10.85
C THR A 366 -11.23 1.05 11.15
N SER A 367 -10.41 2.06 11.37
CA SER A 367 -10.79 3.44 11.66
C SER A 367 -9.66 4.38 11.25
N ASP A 368 -9.98 5.64 11.05
CA ASP A 368 -8.96 6.66 10.85
C ASP A 368 -7.96 6.65 12.01
N SER A 369 -6.69 6.83 11.68
CA SER A 369 -5.59 6.89 12.65
C SER A 369 -4.87 8.23 12.58
N ASN A 370 -3.93 8.44 13.49
CA ASN A 370 -3.15 9.66 13.55
C ASN A 370 -1.65 9.34 13.62
N PHE A 371 -0.87 9.94 12.76
CA PHE A 371 0.58 10.00 12.87
C PHE A 371 0.97 11.28 13.60
N SER A 372 1.86 11.17 14.58
CA SER A 372 2.54 12.31 15.20
C SER A 372 4.03 12.01 15.36
N TRP A 373 4.84 13.04 15.35
CA TRP A 373 6.28 12.90 15.56
C TRP A 373 6.63 12.42 16.97
N GLU A 374 5.80 12.73 17.98
CA GLU A 374 5.93 12.19 19.32
C GLU A 374 5.74 10.67 19.36
N GLU A 375 4.67 10.16 18.71
CA GLU A 375 4.43 8.72 18.61
C GLU A 375 5.48 8.02 17.76
N TYR A 376 5.98 8.66 16.70
CA TYR A 376 7.11 8.15 15.90
C TYR A 376 8.37 8.03 16.75
N LEU A 377 8.73 9.06 17.51
CA LEU A 377 9.88 9.05 18.43
C LEU A 377 9.75 7.93 19.46
N ARG A 378 8.57 7.79 20.07
CA ARG A 378 8.28 6.72 21.03
C ARG A 378 8.40 5.33 20.37
N ALA A 379 7.83 5.13 19.20
CA ALA A 379 7.92 3.87 18.45
C ALA A 379 9.38 3.50 18.16
N ASN A 380 10.20 4.47 17.74
CA ASN A 380 11.62 4.24 17.51
C ASN A 380 12.39 3.97 18.83
N ASN A 381 12.29 4.85 19.81
CA ASN A 381 13.16 4.81 20.99
C ASN A 381 12.74 3.71 21.99
N ASP A 382 11.45 3.53 22.25
CA ASP A 382 10.98 2.60 23.29
C ASP A 382 10.74 1.19 22.73
N GLU A 383 10.19 1.08 21.51
CA GLU A 383 9.86 -0.22 20.95
C GLU A 383 11.04 -0.79 20.15
N LEU A 384 11.57 -0.06 19.16
CA LEU A 384 12.66 -0.57 18.34
C LEU A 384 13.99 -0.55 19.08
N VAL A 385 14.43 0.57 19.64
CA VAL A 385 15.74 0.68 20.30
C VAL A 385 15.74 -0.05 21.65
N ALA A 386 14.84 0.35 22.57
CA ALA A 386 14.90 -0.14 23.95
C ALA A 386 14.34 -1.56 24.13
N THR A 387 13.49 -2.04 23.26
CA THR A 387 12.91 -3.39 23.36
C THR A 387 13.61 -4.37 22.42
N PHE A 388 13.40 -4.26 21.11
CA PHE A 388 13.91 -5.23 20.14
C PHE A 388 15.42 -5.09 19.92
N GLY A 389 15.91 -3.89 19.66
CA GLY A 389 17.34 -3.63 19.45
C GLY A 389 18.19 -3.94 20.68
N ASN A 390 17.70 -3.56 21.87
CA ASN A 390 18.39 -3.85 23.13
C ASN A 390 18.48 -5.36 23.42
N LEU A 391 17.39 -6.13 23.17
CA LEU A 391 17.41 -7.58 23.28
C LEU A 391 18.53 -8.18 22.43
N VAL A 392 18.52 -7.86 21.14
CA VAL A 392 19.51 -8.37 20.18
C VAL A 392 20.92 -7.97 20.61
N HIS A 393 21.14 -6.68 20.88
CA HIS A 393 22.46 -6.17 21.22
C HIS A 393 23.02 -6.80 22.52
N ARG A 394 22.20 -6.94 23.57
CA ARG A 394 22.60 -7.56 24.83
C ARG A 394 23.01 -9.02 24.65
N VAL A 395 22.17 -9.80 23.96
CA VAL A 395 22.41 -11.24 23.78
C VAL A 395 23.65 -11.48 22.92
N LEU A 396 23.80 -10.80 21.79
CA LEU A 396 24.94 -10.95 20.90
C LEU A 396 26.22 -10.44 21.58
N SER A 397 26.21 -9.28 22.25
CA SER A 397 27.35 -8.71 22.94
C SER A 397 27.83 -9.61 24.07
N MET A 398 26.94 -10.24 24.87
CA MET A 398 27.32 -11.17 25.90
C MET A 398 27.91 -12.46 25.32
N THR A 399 27.34 -12.98 24.23
CA THR A 399 27.86 -14.15 23.51
C THR A 399 29.25 -13.86 22.95
N ASN A 400 29.47 -12.70 22.33
CA ASN A 400 30.81 -12.29 21.87
C ASN A 400 31.78 -12.14 23.02
N ARG A 401 31.40 -11.44 24.09
CA ARG A 401 32.29 -11.10 25.20
C ARG A 401 32.64 -12.29 26.08
N TYR A 402 31.68 -13.21 26.32
CA TYR A 402 31.87 -14.30 27.29
C TYR A 402 32.32 -15.58 26.63
N PHE A 403 32.02 -15.78 25.35
CA PHE A 403 32.26 -17.02 24.64
C PHE A 403 32.88 -16.83 23.26
N ASP A 404 33.55 -15.68 23.02
CA ASP A 404 34.23 -15.36 21.75
C ASP A 404 33.31 -15.52 20.52
N GLY A 405 32.02 -15.24 20.71
CA GLY A 405 30.98 -15.38 19.67
C GLY A 405 30.51 -16.82 19.42
N VAL A 406 31.00 -17.80 20.19
CA VAL A 406 30.63 -19.21 20.01
C VAL A 406 29.41 -19.57 20.85
N VAL A 407 28.37 -20.06 20.22
CA VAL A 407 27.13 -20.52 20.86
C VAL A 407 27.42 -21.75 21.73
N GLN A 408 27.03 -21.69 22.99
CA GLN A 408 27.27 -22.76 23.93
C GLN A 408 26.19 -23.84 23.89
N ALA A 409 26.55 -25.08 24.22
CA ALA A 409 25.57 -26.15 24.38
C ALA A 409 24.73 -25.91 25.65
N PRO A 410 23.40 -26.07 25.61
CA PRO A 410 22.57 -25.94 26.80
C PRO A 410 22.86 -27.09 27.77
N ASN A 411 23.10 -26.76 29.05
CA ASN A 411 23.35 -27.72 30.13
C ASN A 411 22.08 -28.06 30.94
N ARG A 412 20.98 -27.35 30.71
CA ARG A 412 19.67 -27.58 31.33
C ARG A 412 18.56 -27.41 30.29
N LYS A 413 17.37 -27.91 30.64
CA LYS A 413 16.12 -27.70 29.96
C LYS A 413 15.03 -27.54 31.01
N SER A 414 14.92 -26.36 31.59
CA SER A 414 13.90 -26.03 32.59
C SER A 414 12.52 -25.79 31.93
N ASP A 415 11.47 -25.74 32.76
CA ASP A 415 10.13 -25.40 32.29
C ASP A 415 10.08 -24.02 31.66
N ASN A 416 10.84 -23.04 32.19
CA ASN A 416 10.93 -21.68 31.62
C ASN A 416 11.58 -21.69 30.23
N ASP A 417 12.62 -22.51 30.02
CA ASP A 417 13.31 -22.66 28.73
C ASP A 417 12.31 -23.24 27.67
N ILE A 418 11.57 -24.27 28.10
CA ILE A 418 10.57 -24.93 27.26
C ILE A 418 9.43 -23.96 26.91
N GLU A 419 8.95 -23.19 27.90
CA GLU A 419 7.88 -22.21 27.71
C GLU A 419 8.30 -21.09 26.76
N LEU A 420 9.52 -20.56 26.89
CA LEU A 420 10.07 -19.55 25.99
C LEU A 420 10.07 -20.01 24.52
N ILE A 421 10.59 -21.21 24.26
CA ILE A 421 10.63 -21.80 22.91
C ILE A 421 9.22 -22.05 22.37
N LYS A 422 8.33 -22.57 23.21
CA LYS A 422 6.91 -22.79 22.85
C LYS A 422 6.21 -21.47 22.52
N ASN A 423 6.47 -20.41 23.30
CA ASN A 423 5.92 -19.08 23.04
C ASN A 423 6.40 -18.53 21.70
N ALA A 424 7.70 -18.68 21.37
CA ALA A 424 8.23 -18.27 20.06
C ALA A 424 7.54 -19.00 18.90
N SER A 425 7.39 -20.34 19.00
CA SER A 425 6.68 -21.13 17.96
C SER A 425 5.22 -20.71 17.80
N ASN A 426 4.52 -20.50 18.92
CA ASN A 426 3.12 -20.05 18.90
C ASN A 426 2.99 -18.64 18.31
N THR A 427 3.94 -17.76 18.61
CA THR A 427 3.96 -16.38 18.09
C THR A 427 4.17 -16.38 16.58
N LEU A 428 5.12 -17.18 16.07
CA LEU A 428 5.32 -17.31 14.61
C LEU A 428 4.02 -17.74 13.91
N LYS A 429 3.35 -18.75 14.45
CA LYS A 429 2.06 -19.23 13.90
C LYS A 429 0.99 -18.13 13.97
N ASN A 430 0.82 -17.52 15.14
CA ASN A 430 -0.21 -16.49 15.36
C ASN A 430 0.00 -15.28 14.45
N VAL A 431 1.24 -14.79 14.32
CA VAL A 431 1.57 -13.67 13.42
C VAL A 431 1.25 -14.06 11.97
N GLY A 432 1.60 -15.26 11.54
CA GLY A 432 1.23 -15.76 10.20
C GLY A 432 -0.28 -15.79 9.97
N ASP A 433 -1.06 -16.23 10.96
CA ASP A 433 -2.52 -16.23 10.90
C ASP A 433 -3.13 -14.82 10.83
N GLU A 434 -2.54 -13.85 11.55
CA GLU A 434 -2.98 -12.45 11.51
C GLU A 434 -2.59 -11.77 10.18
N LEU A 435 -1.37 -12.01 9.67
CA LEU A 435 -0.92 -11.49 8.37
C LEU A 435 -1.77 -12.01 7.22
N SER A 436 -2.11 -13.31 7.24
CA SER A 436 -2.96 -13.91 6.20
C SER A 436 -4.37 -13.28 6.12
N LYS A 437 -4.80 -12.59 7.18
CA LYS A 437 -6.09 -11.89 7.30
C LYS A 437 -5.95 -10.36 7.21
N CYS A 438 -4.82 -9.86 6.73
CA CYS A 438 -4.52 -8.44 6.64
C CYS A 438 -4.66 -7.68 7.98
N LYS A 439 -4.28 -8.32 9.12
CA LYS A 439 -4.29 -7.73 10.48
C LYS A 439 -2.88 -7.43 10.94
N PHE A 440 -2.25 -6.51 10.27
CA PHE A 440 -0.81 -6.22 10.41
C PHE A 440 -0.45 -5.67 11.79
N ARG A 441 -1.27 -4.77 12.36
CA ARG A 441 -1.07 -4.21 13.71
C ARG A 441 -1.03 -5.30 14.78
N ARG A 442 -1.94 -6.27 14.70
CA ARG A 442 -2.00 -7.38 15.67
C ARG A 442 -0.78 -8.28 15.55
N GLY A 443 -0.39 -8.60 14.32
CA GLY A 443 0.82 -9.37 14.07
C GLY A 443 2.05 -8.70 14.66
N LEU A 444 2.25 -7.39 14.40
CA LEU A 444 3.36 -6.62 14.94
C LEU A 444 3.35 -6.56 16.47
N SER A 445 2.19 -6.33 17.08
CA SER A 445 2.03 -6.32 18.54
C SER A 445 2.42 -7.67 19.18
N SER A 446 2.04 -8.79 18.55
CA SER A 446 2.42 -10.13 19.01
C SER A 446 3.94 -10.38 18.91
N ALA A 447 4.59 -9.92 17.83
CA ALA A 447 6.03 -9.99 17.67
C ALA A 447 6.77 -9.20 18.76
N MET A 448 6.32 -7.98 19.06
CA MET A 448 6.91 -7.13 20.09
C MET A 448 6.66 -7.67 21.51
N ALA A 449 5.55 -8.36 21.75
CA ALA A 449 5.31 -9.07 23.01
C ALA A 449 6.34 -10.19 23.23
N LEU A 450 6.63 -10.99 22.20
CA LEU A 450 7.68 -12.01 22.28
C LEU A 450 9.07 -11.40 22.59
N ALA A 451 9.41 -10.26 21.99
CA ALA A 451 10.65 -9.56 22.30
C ALA A 451 10.72 -9.09 23.77
N LYS A 452 9.61 -8.58 24.31
CA LYS A 452 9.47 -8.19 25.73
C LYS A 452 9.59 -9.40 26.66
N ASP A 453 8.94 -10.50 26.37
CA ASP A 453 9.01 -11.74 27.14
C ASP A 453 10.42 -12.32 27.14
N THR A 454 11.13 -12.24 26.00
CA THR A 454 12.52 -12.70 25.90
C THR A 454 13.48 -11.81 26.68
N ASN A 455 13.27 -10.47 26.71
CA ASN A 455 14.02 -9.57 27.60
C ASN A 455 13.80 -9.93 29.07
N LYS A 456 12.54 -10.17 29.46
CA LYS A 456 12.21 -10.60 30.83
C LYS A 456 12.90 -11.92 31.19
N TYR A 457 12.85 -12.92 30.30
CA TYR A 457 13.57 -14.20 30.52
C TYR A 457 15.08 -13.96 30.70
N LEU A 458 15.69 -13.09 29.89
CA LEU A 458 17.09 -12.73 30.02
C LEU A 458 17.39 -12.06 31.37
N ASP A 459 16.51 -11.17 31.83
CA ASP A 459 16.66 -10.47 33.12
C ASP A 459 16.44 -11.41 34.32
N ASP A 460 15.48 -12.31 34.25
CA ASP A 460 15.18 -13.29 35.31
C ASP A 460 16.34 -14.30 35.49
N HIS A 461 17.07 -14.60 34.40
CA HIS A 461 18.18 -15.55 34.45
C HIS A 461 19.55 -14.91 34.68
N GLU A 462 19.68 -13.59 34.59
CA GLU A 462 20.88 -12.79 34.88
C GLU A 462 22.21 -13.38 34.37
N PRO A 463 22.38 -13.72 33.07
CA PRO A 463 23.59 -14.39 32.57
C PRO A 463 24.88 -13.60 32.84
N TRP A 464 24.83 -12.28 32.99
CA TRP A 464 25.98 -11.43 33.35
C TRP A 464 26.46 -11.65 34.78
N LYS A 465 25.60 -12.10 35.70
CA LYS A 465 26.00 -12.52 37.05
C LYS A 465 26.43 -13.99 37.05
N LYS A 466 25.65 -14.85 36.40
CA LYS A 466 25.89 -16.29 36.35
C LYS A 466 27.21 -16.63 35.67
N PHE A 467 27.62 -15.94 34.63
CA PHE A 467 28.89 -16.18 33.95
C PHE A 467 30.09 -16.22 34.88
N LYS A 468 30.06 -15.49 36.00
CA LYS A 468 31.16 -15.48 37.00
C LYS A 468 31.17 -16.71 37.90
N VAL A 469 30.06 -17.42 38.05
CA VAL A 469 29.86 -18.53 39.00
C VAL A 469 29.64 -19.84 38.23
N ASP A 470 28.82 -19.81 37.21
CA ASP A 470 28.51 -20.96 36.34
C ASP A 470 28.39 -20.46 34.88
N PRO A 471 29.52 -20.41 34.14
CA PRO A 471 29.52 -20.01 32.73
C PRO A 471 28.61 -20.88 31.85
N SER A 472 28.43 -22.16 32.19
CA SER A 472 27.59 -23.06 31.39
C SER A 472 26.12 -22.73 31.48
N ASP A 473 25.62 -22.31 32.66
CA ASP A 473 24.26 -21.86 32.85
C ASP A 473 24.00 -20.49 32.14
N ALA A 474 24.99 -19.58 32.17
CA ALA A 474 24.94 -18.36 31.38
C ALA A 474 24.88 -18.64 29.87
N GLY A 475 25.71 -19.59 29.39
CA GLY A 475 25.69 -20.04 27.99
C GLY A 475 24.36 -20.62 27.57
N THR A 476 23.70 -21.39 28.44
CA THR A 476 22.38 -21.98 28.23
C THR A 476 21.31 -20.88 28.04
N THR A 477 21.31 -19.86 28.87
CA THR A 477 20.40 -18.72 28.77
C THR A 477 20.55 -17.99 27.42
N LEU A 478 21.81 -17.73 27.03
CA LEU A 478 22.09 -17.07 25.74
C LEU A 478 21.72 -17.94 24.54
N TYR A 479 21.91 -19.27 24.63
CA TYR A 479 21.50 -20.23 23.61
C TYR A 479 20.01 -20.11 23.29
N TYR A 480 19.14 -20.14 24.31
CA TYR A 480 17.71 -20.03 24.12
C TYR A 480 17.32 -18.64 23.59
N CYS A 481 17.92 -17.57 24.12
CA CYS A 481 17.66 -16.21 23.60
C CYS A 481 18.07 -16.05 22.14
N LEU A 482 19.21 -16.60 21.70
CA LEU A 482 19.67 -16.55 20.30
C LEU A 482 18.70 -17.25 19.37
N ASN A 483 18.18 -18.43 19.78
CA ASN A 483 17.20 -19.14 18.96
C ASN A 483 15.86 -18.37 18.85
N VAL A 484 15.41 -17.71 19.94
CA VAL A 484 14.21 -16.84 19.86
C VAL A 484 14.46 -15.59 19.03
N ILE A 485 15.65 -14.98 19.10
CA ILE A 485 16.04 -13.87 18.23
C ILE A 485 16.01 -14.29 16.75
N ASN A 486 16.44 -15.52 16.44
CA ASN A 486 16.33 -16.07 15.10
C ASN A 486 14.86 -16.23 14.65
N CYS A 487 13.96 -16.65 15.55
CA CYS A 487 12.52 -16.66 15.29
C CYS A 487 11.97 -15.26 15.02
N LEU A 488 12.31 -14.29 15.89
CA LEU A 488 11.91 -12.89 15.76
C LEU A 488 12.43 -12.27 14.45
N LYS A 489 13.63 -12.63 13.99
CA LYS A 489 14.16 -12.22 12.68
C LYS A 489 13.20 -12.60 11.55
N ILE A 490 12.68 -13.81 11.54
CA ILE A 490 11.71 -14.29 10.53
C ILE A 490 10.39 -13.54 10.66
N ILE A 491 9.86 -13.42 11.89
CA ILE A 491 8.58 -12.75 12.17
C ILE A 491 8.61 -11.27 11.75
N MET A 492 9.72 -10.59 12.01
CA MET A 492 9.87 -9.15 11.77
C MET A 492 10.25 -8.81 10.32
N ASN A 493 10.69 -9.79 9.51
CA ASN A 493 11.15 -9.52 8.15
C ASN A 493 10.10 -8.81 7.26
N PRO A 494 8.81 -9.16 7.26
CA PRO A 494 7.82 -8.41 6.49
C PRO A 494 7.69 -6.95 6.91
N TYR A 495 7.93 -6.63 8.17
CA TYR A 495 7.76 -5.29 8.75
C TYR A 495 8.99 -4.39 8.58
N ILE A 496 10.19 -4.94 8.88
CA ILE A 496 11.47 -4.20 8.94
C ILE A 496 12.58 -4.98 8.20
N PRO A 497 12.46 -5.12 6.87
CA PRO A 497 13.31 -6.02 6.08
C PRO A 497 14.80 -5.67 6.12
N PHE A 498 15.16 -4.38 6.12
CA PHE A 498 16.58 -3.97 6.17
C PHE A 498 17.25 -4.33 7.49
N THR A 499 16.52 -4.15 8.60
CA THR A 499 17.01 -4.50 9.94
C THR A 499 17.16 -6.01 10.10
N THR A 500 16.21 -6.79 9.59
CA THR A 500 16.28 -8.25 9.70
C THR A 500 17.38 -8.84 8.82
N GLU A 501 17.73 -8.21 7.71
CA GLU A 501 18.89 -8.58 6.90
C GLU A 501 20.21 -8.30 7.67
N LYS A 502 20.34 -7.13 8.32
CA LYS A 502 21.46 -6.84 9.23
C LYS A 502 21.57 -7.89 10.33
N LEU A 503 20.43 -8.27 10.92
CA LEU A 503 20.38 -9.29 11.98
C LEU A 503 20.78 -10.66 11.44
N ASN A 504 20.38 -11.02 10.23
CA ASN A 504 20.77 -12.27 9.58
C ASN A 504 22.31 -12.38 9.42
N ILE A 505 22.95 -11.27 9.01
CA ILE A 505 24.41 -11.17 8.91
C ILE A 505 25.07 -11.29 10.29
N MET A 506 24.52 -10.63 11.32
CA MET A 506 25.06 -10.71 12.69
C MET A 506 24.94 -12.11 13.31
N LEU A 507 23.87 -12.83 13.00
CA LEU A 507 23.68 -14.22 13.38
C LEU A 507 24.55 -15.17 12.55
N ALA A 508 25.29 -14.69 11.55
CA ALA A 508 26.14 -15.46 10.64
C ALA A 508 25.39 -16.63 9.97
N ILE A 509 24.12 -16.40 9.58
CA ILE A 509 23.32 -17.38 8.86
C ILE A 509 23.57 -17.17 7.37
N GLU A 510 24.12 -18.19 6.70
CA GLU A 510 24.52 -18.10 5.29
C GLU A 510 23.31 -17.96 4.34
N LYS A 511 22.17 -18.53 4.74
CA LYS A 511 20.96 -18.52 3.95
C LYS A 511 20.34 -17.12 3.93
N ASN A 512 20.02 -16.60 2.74
CA ASN A 512 19.27 -15.33 2.63
C ASN A 512 17.94 -15.45 3.36
N ILE A 513 17.53 -14.39 4.06
CA ILE A 513 16.30 -14.39 4.87
C ILE A 513 15.05 -14.72 4.04
N ASP A 514 14.97 -14.28 2.80
CA ASP A 514 13.85 -14.60 1.88
C ASP A 514 13.77 -16.09 1.54
N GLN A 515 14.89 -16.84 1.73
CA GLN A 515 14.97 -18.29 1.52
C GLN A 515 14.75 -19.09 2.80
N CYS A 516 14.70 -18.44 3.97
CA CYS A 516 14.45 -19.13 5.25
C CYS A 516 13.04 -19.72 5.31
N GLY A 517 12.09 -19.11 4.61
CA GLY A 517 10.69 -19.49 4.67
C GLY A 517 10.00 -18.98 5.93
N TRP A 518 8.67 -19.04 5.96
CA TRP A 518 7.88 -18.79 7.18
C TRP A 518 7.89 -20.04 8.07
N ASN A 519 9.08 -20.43 8.45
CA ASN A 519 9.36 -21.62 9.24
C ASN A 519 10.56 -21.34 10.14
N TRP A 520 10.54 -21.87 11.34
CA TRP A 520 11.59 -21.72 12.32
C TRP A 520 11.86 -23.05 13.01
N ASP A 521 13.14 -23.41 13.07
CA ASP A 521 13.65 -24.51 13.86
C ASP A 521 14.33 -23.95 15.11
N SER A 522 13.87 -24.38 16.28
CA SER A 522 14.45 -23.97 17.57
C SER A 522 15.89 -24.46 17.80
N GLU A 523 16.39 -25.30 16.92
CA GLU A 523 17.75 -25.85 16.95
C GLU A 523 18.61 -25.41 15.75
N GLU A 524 18.13 -24.43 14.94
CA GLU A 524 18.86 -23.94 13.77
C GLU A 524 20.18 -23.28 14.14
N ILE A 525 20.24 -22.55 15.26
CA ILE A 525 21.48 -22.03 15.83
C ILE A 525 22.06 -23.09 16.78
N ILE A 526 22.89 -23.96 16.23
CA ILE A 526 23.47 -25.10 16.96
C ILE A 526 24.63 -24.69 17.87
N PRO A 527 24.93 -25.48 18.93
CA PRO A 527 26.16 -25.33 19.69
C PRO A 527 27.43 -25.39 18.80
N GLY A 528 28.38 -24.51 19.05
CA GLY A 528 29.58 -24.33 18.23
C GLY A 528 29.40 -23.35 17.05
N HIS A 529 28.17 -22.93 16.70
CA HIS A 529 27.93 -21.87 15.73
C HIS A 529 28.59 -20.57 16.19
N LYS A 530 29.27 -19.86 15.29
CA LYS A 530 29.94 -18.60 15.59
C LYS A 530 29.19 -17.42 14.98
N ILE A 531 28.66 -16.55 15.85
CA ILE A 531 28.00 -15.32 15.45
C ILE A 531 29.05 -14.23 15.14
N SER A 532 28.61 -13.21 14.36
CA SER A 532 29.41 -12.02 14.07
C SER A 532 29.43 -11.03 15.24
N GLU A 533 30.21 -9.95 15.13
CA GLU A 533 30.22 -8.87 16.13
C GLU A 533 28.85 -8.19 16.21
N ALA A 534 28.45 -7.85 17.43
CA ALA A 534 27.22 -7.13 17.71
C ALA A 534 27.35 -5.64 17.30
N SER A 535 26.39 -5.14 16.55
CA SER A 535 26.25 -3.71 16.27
C SER A 535 24.81 -3.23 16.56
N PRO A 536 24.61 -1.95 16.87
CA PRO A 536 23.25 -1.43 17.05
C PRO A 536 22.41 -1.62 15.79
N LEU A 537 21.17 -2.12 15.95
CA LEU A 537 20.21 -2.26 14.84
C LEU A 537 19.56 -0.92 14.49
N PHE A 538 19.34 -0.08 15.48
CA PHE A 538 18.64 1.21 15.35
C PHE A 538 19.42 2.32 16.04
N LEU A 539 19.23 3.54 15.56
CA LEU A 539 19.73 4.74 16.19
C LEU A 539 18.67 5.32 17.13
N LYS A 540 19.07 5.66 18.35
CA LYS A 540 18.23 6.44 19.24
C LYS A 540 18.13 7.87 18.71
N LEU A 541 16.90 8.36 18.57
CA LEU A 541 16.64 9.72 18.13
C LEU A 541 16.56 10.67 19.32
N ASP A 542 16.99 11.91 19.11
CA ASP A 542 16.90 12.97 20.12
C ASP A 542 15.46 13.54 20.17
N ASP A 543 15.04 13.98 21.35
CA ASP A 543 13.69 14.54 21.54
C ASP A 543 13.47 15.82 20.73
N SER A 544 14.53 16.53 20.36
CA SER A 544 14.47 17.74 19.50
C SER A 544 13.86 17.50 18.12
N ILE A 545 13.89 16.26 17.61
CA ILE A 545 13.33 15.95 16.29
C ILE A 545 11.84 16.31 16.19
N VAL A 546 11.10 16.25 17.29
CA VAL A 546 9.66 16.59 17.29
C VAL A 546 9.48 18.06 16.93
N GLU A 547 10.21 18.93 17.60
CA GLU A 547 10.16 20.38 17.32
C GLU A 547 10.67 20.72 15.92
N GLU A 548 11.76 20.07 15.49
CA GLU A 548 12.35 20.26 14.16
C GLU A 548 11.39 19.89 13.04
N GLU A 549 10.74 18.73 13.15
CA GLU A 549 9.83 18.24 12.11
C GLU A 549 8.48 18.99 12.12
N LEU A 550 7.99 19.39 13.29
CA LEU A 550 6.83 20.28 13.40
C LEU A 550 7.12 21.67 12.79
N ALA A 551 8.33 22.20 13.00
CA ALA A 551 8.75 23.45 12.38
C ALA A 551 8.77 23.33 10.85
N ARG A 552 9.22 22.20 10.28
CA ARG A 552 9.22 21.95 8.84
C ARG A 552 7.80 21.94 8.24
N LEU A 553 6.82 21.38 8.94
CA LEU A 553 5.42 21.43 8.53
C LEU A 553 4.85 22.85 8.49
N ASN A 554 5.35 23.76 9.32
CA ASN A 554 4.87 25.13 9.41
C ASN A 554 5.60 26.12 8.49
N ILE A 555 6.80 25.79 8.03
CA ILE A 555 7.65 26.67 7.17
C ILE A 555 7.32 26.47 5.68
N GLN A 556 6.77 25.35 5.36
CA GLN A 556 6.37 25.02 4.01
C GLN A 556 4.96 25.57 3.76
#